data_16c6c75f81b5d72d408f91d55a746e5d
#
_entry.id   16c6c75f81b5d72d408f91d55a746e5d
#
_cell.length_a   1.000
_cell.length_b   1.000
_cell.length_c   1.000
_cell.angle_alpha   90.00
_cell.angle_beta   90.00
_cell.angle_gamma   90.00
#
_symmetry.space_group_name_H-M   'P 1'
#
loop_
_entity.id
_entity.type
_entity.pdbx_description
1 polymer ?
#
loop_
_entity_poly.entity_id
_entity_poly.type
_entity_poly.pdbx_seq_one_letter_code
_entity_poly.pdbx_strand_id
1 'polypeptide(L)'
;MLDVVELRGTEHLQLELPWHPAGSVEVATAGGWAADRLPDSFLQDVERFTGSVADGVVLRAVADDGATLTLRLRFDGELFRASAPGHPDRAERATFYLVRTRGRAARLIATLETAHGPRVRSLSAAGEVIEVETADGTDRHRAAPEGWEISGSSGTMRLGGLRRPVAEPKPLIDLDRPARVAGTALHVAPAPALDGSLDDFDASEPMTLDYDDQYRRIEEPYGGAEEFSATLVANWDEDGLYLGVDVVKAEIVVRPDDAPPLRLDNEPDDINADGLQVYLRAEADGPLYGFLIVPATGDGGLRARPTTGSSGTPEMVTGAWQPTRTGYSMTVRIALPDWSPRGGDTLGFDLLVNEMHPGRLRRAGQLVWSGGGGWVYLRGDRQDNEALGMLELR
;
A
#
# COMPACT_ATOMS: atom_id res chain seq x y z
N MET A 1 14.69 15.20 21.40
CA MET A 1 13.39 15.48 20.75
C MET A 1 12.34 14.57 21.33
N LEU A 2 11.14 15.06 21.62
CA LEU A 2 9.97 14.26 22.00
C LEU A 2 8.99 14.28 20.83
N ASP A 3 8.51 13.12 20.45
CA ASP A 3 7.47 12.92 19.43
C ASP A 3 6.29 12.18 20.07
N VAL A 4 5.08 12.62 19.77
CA VAL A 4 3.85 12.02 20.32
C VAL A 4 2.84 11.86 19.22
N VAL A 5 2.52 10.62 18.92
CA VAL A 5 1.47 10.27 17.96
C VAL A 5 0.27 9.75 18.73
N GLU A 6 -0.88 10.39 18.56
CA GLU A 6 -2.14 9.96 19.14
C GLU A 6 -3.18 9.72 18.07
N LEU A 7 -3.88 8.62 18.19
CA LEU A 7 -5.00 8.25 17.36
C LEU A 7 -6.21 8.04 18.26
N ARG A 8 -7.35 8.65 17.90
CA ARG A 8 -8.63 8.47 18.60
C ARG A 8 -9.73 8.28 17.58
N GLY A 9 -10.56 7.27 17.75
CA GLY A 9 -11.68 6.98 16.86
C GLY A 9 -12.83 6.33 17.59
N THR A 10 -13.97 6.28 16.92
CA THR A 10 -15.17 5.58 17.40
C THR A 10 -15.09 4.07 17.24
N GLU A 11 -14.22 3.61 16.34
CA GLU A 11 -13.98 2.21 16.00
C GLU A 11 -12.59 1.74 16.42
N HIS A 12 -12.34 0.44 16.30
CA HIS A 12 -11.01 -0.12 16.48
C HIS A 12 -10.11 0.29 15.32
N LEU A 13 -8.98 0.90 15.64
CA LEU A 13 -7.99 1.41 14.72
C LEU A 13 -6.69 0.63 14.87
N GLN A 14 -5.90 0.55 13.81
CA GLN A 14 -4.51 0.09 13.84
C GLN A 14 -3.61 1.25 13.44
N LEU A 15 -2.67 1.58 14.32
CA LEU A 15 -1.60 2.55 14.06
C LEU A 15 -0.31 1.78 13.85
N GLU A 16 0.35 2.06 12.74
CA GLU A 16 1.67 1.54 12.42
C GLU A 16 2.66 2.68 12.23
N LEU A 17 3.77 2.62 12.94
CA LEU A 17 4.86 3.58 12.79
C LEU A 17 6.11 2.84 12.29
N PRO A 18 6.50 3.05 11.03
CA PRO A 18 7.68 2.45 10.46
C PRO A 18 8.94 3.25 10.80
N TRP A 19 10.05 2.53 10.92
CA TRP A 19 11.37 3.08 11.18
C TRP A 19 12.42 2.44 10.30
N HIS A 20 13.13 3.27 9.55
CA HIS A 20 14.28 2.88 8.73
C HIS A 20 15.54 3.53 9.30
N PRO A 21 16.17 2.93 10.32
CA PRO A 21 17.41 3.47 10.83
C PRO A 21 18.54 3.27 9.82
N ALA A 22 19.39 4.27 9.69
CA ALA A 22 20.67 4.10 9.02
C ALA A 22 21.64 3.36 9.95
N GLY A 23 22.40 2.41 9.42
CA GLY A 23 23.39 1.64 10.17
C GLY A 23 22.81 0.46 10.98
N SER A 24 23.58 -0.02 11.95
CA SER A 24 23.18 -1.14 12.80
C SER A 24 22.29 -0.70 13.95
N VAL A 25 21.32 -1.55 14.33
CA VAL A 25 20.42 -1.27 15.46
C VAL A 25 20.47 -2.38 16.49
N GLU A 26 20.64 -2.01 17.73
CA GLU A 26 20.55 -2.85 18.90
C GLU A 26 19.27 -2.53 19.68
N VAL A 27 18.54 -3.56 20.11
CA VAL A 27 17.44 -3.42 21.07
C VAL A 27 18.01 -3.63 22.47
N ALA A 28 18.14 -2.54 23.22
CA ALA A 28 18.72 -2.58 24.58
C ALA A 28 17.71 -3.07 25.64
N THR A 29 16.43 -3.16 25.32
CA THR A 29 15.41 -3.73 26.20
C THR A 29 15.51 -5.27 26.21
N ALA A 30 15.43 -5.87 27.39
CA ALA A 30 15.51 -7.32 27.53
C ALA A 30 14.33 -8.01 26.78
N GLY A 31 14.69 -9.01 25.98
CA GLY A 31 13.72 -9.78 25.20
C GLY A 31 14.41 -10.54 24.09
N GLY A 32 13.63 -11.31 23.34
CA GLY A 32 14.06 -12.05 22.16
C GLY A 32 13.19 -11.70 20.95
N TRP A 33 13.40 -12.43 19.87
CA TRP A 33 12.66 -12.30 18.63
C TRP A 33 12.07 -13.65 18.26
N ALA A 34 10.85 -13.68 17.80
CA ALA A 34 10.17 -14.86 17.28
C ALA A 34 9.69 -14.60 15.86
N ALA A 35 9.85 -15.59 14.99
CA ALA A 35 9.37 -15.50 13.63
C ALA A 35 7.88 -15.16 13.59
N ASP A 36 7.51 -14.24 12.70
CA ASP A 36 6.15 -13.75 12.54
C ASP A 36 5.92 -13.35 11.07
N ARG A 37 4.76 -12.77 10.76
CA ARG A 37 4.40 -12.31 9.42
C ARG A 37 3.78 -10.92 9.47
N LEU A 38 4.03 -10.15 8.43
CA LEU A 38 3.35 -8.90 8.12
C LEU A 38 2.74 -9.02 6.71
N PRO A 39 1.65 -8.33 6.42
CA PRO A 39 0.97 -8.46 5.13
C PRO A 39 1.78 -7.93 3.94
N ASP A 40 2.77 -7.12 4.20
CA ASP A 40 3.56 -6.47 3.15
C ASP A 40 4.60 -7.42 2.55
N SER A 41 4.42 -7.81 1.29
CA SER A 41 5.25 -8.80 0.59
C SER A 41 6.71 -8.37 0.36
N PHE A 42 7.02 -7.06 0.47
CA PHE A 42 8.38 -6.55 0.37
C PHE A 42 9.19 -6.71 1.67
N LEU A 43 8.53 -7.00 2.80
CA LEU A 43 9.17 -7.30 4.07
C LEU A 43 9.55 -8.78 4.12
N GLN A 44 10.79 -9.07 4.47
CA GLN A 44 11.33 -10.42 4.60
C GLN A 44 11.87 -10.61 6.02
N ASP A 45 12.04 -11.87 6.42
CA ASP A 45 12.60 -12.23 7.73
C ASP A 45 11.90 -11.50 8.89
N VAL A 46 10.57 -11.48 8.83
CA VAL A 46 9.76 -10.78 9.83
C VAL A 46 9.83 -11.50 11.17
N GLU A 47 10.16 -10.76 12.21
CA GLU A 47 10.20 -11.24 13.58
C GLU A 47 9.49 -10.26 14.50
N ARG A 48 8.78 -10.78 15.49
CA ARG A 48 8.14 -10.01 16.55
C ARG A 48 8.95 -10.08 17.83
N PHE A 49 9.10 -8.94 18.49
CA PHE A 49 9.76 -8.85 19.80
C PHE A 49 8.91 -9.54 20.87
N THR A 50 9.57 -10.40 21.68
CA THR A 50 8.91 -11.21 22.72
C THR A 50 9.10 -10.64 24.13
N GLY A 51 9.88 -9.55 24.26
CA GLY A 51 10.01 -8.82 25.52
C GLY A 51 8.80 -7.97 25.85
N SER A 52 8.73 -7.47 27.09
CA SER A 52 7.70 -6.51 27.48
C SER A 52 7.94 -5.17 26.80
N VAL A 53 6.91 -4.64 26.14
CA VAL A 53 6.91 -3.29 25.54
C VAL A 53 6.19 -2.25 26.41
N ALA A 54 5.45 -2.68 27.43
CA ALA A 54 4.61 -1.82 28.27
C ALA A 54 5.42 -0.78 29.07
N ASP A 55 6.64 -1.14 29.49
CA ASP A 55 7.55 -0.25 30.22
C ASP A 55 8.44 0.59 29.28
N GLY A 56 8.28 0.39 27.99
CA GLY A 56 9.02 1.05 26.94
C GLY A 56 10.13 0.19 26.34
N VAL A 57 10.48 0.53 25.11
CA VAL A 57 11.55 -0.12 24.34
C VAL A 57 12.64 0.88 24.03
N VAL A 58 13.90 0.46 24.17
CA VAL A 58 15.07 1.27 23.81
C VAL A 58 15.77 0.64 22.62
N LEU A 59 15.84 1.39 21.54
CA LEU A 59 16.59 1.07 20.34
C LEU A 59 17.82 1.99 20.28
N ARG A 60 18.97 1.44 19.93
CA ARG A 60 20.20 2.21 19.72
C ARG A 60 20.68 1.96 18.29
N ALA A 61 20.64 2.98 17.47
CA ALA A 61 21.20 2.96 16.12
C ALA A 61 22.64 3.51 16.16
N VAL A 62 23.52 2.84 15.42
CA VAL A 62 24.91 3.27 15.22
C VAL A 62 25.16 3.35 13.73
N ALA A 63 25.42 4.55 13.24
CA ALA A 63 25.77 4.81 11.86
C ALA A 63 27.21 4.38 11.56
N ASP A 64 27.57 4.24 10.29
CA ASP A 64 28.90 3.81 9.84
C ASP A 64 30.04 4.76 10.27
N ASP A 65 29.73 6.03 10.43
CA ASP A 65 30.65 7.07 10.93
C ASP A 65 30.78 7.06 12.46
N GLY A 66 30.13 6.13 13.16
CA GLY A 66 30.10 6.00 14.60
C GLY A 66 29.12 6.93 15.33
N ALA A 67 28.33 7.72 14.60
CA ALA A 67 27.27 8.51 15.21
C ALA A 67 26.22 7.60 15.84
N THR A 68 25.70 7.96 17.00
CA THR A 68 24.70 7.17 17.72
C THR A 68 23.42 7.94 17.92
N LEU A 69 22.30 7.24 17.71
CA LEU A 69 20.96 7.70 18.02
C LEU A 69 20.28 6.71 18.96
N THR A 70 19.80 7.19 20.10
CA THR A 70 18.98 6.37 20.99
C THR A 70 17.52 6.78 20.87
N LEU A 71 16.70 5.82 20.58
CA LEU A 71 15.25 5.95 20.51
C LEU A 71 14.64 5.21 21.69
N ARG A 72 13.85 5.92 22.48
CA ARG A 72 13.00 5.30 23.51
C ARG A 72 11.56 5.40 23.07
N LEU A 73 10.90 4.27 23.02
CA LEU A 73 9.51 4.14 22.61
C LEU A 73 8.66 3.72 23.79
N ARG A 74 7.50 4.31 23.96
CA ARG A 74 6.46 3.86 24.88
C ARG A 74 5.14 3.78 24.13
N PHE A 75 4.58 2.59 24.12
CA PHE A 75 3.34 2.27 23.42
C PHE A 75 2.70 1.02 24.02
N ASP A 76 1.45 0.79 23.73
CA ASP A 76 0.74 -0.46 24.02
C ASP A 76 0.52 -1.19 22.68
N GLY A 77 1.22 -2.31 22.47
CA GLY A 77 1.16 -3.00 21.19
C GLY A 77 2.32 -3.95 20.93
N GLU A 78 2.73 -4.02 19.68
CA GLU A 78 3.73 -4.97 19.18
C GLU A 78 4.90 -4.23 18.51
N LEU A 79 6.10 -4.78 18.65
CA LEU A 79 7.29 -4.32 17.90
C LEU A 79 7.74 -5.45 16.99
N PHE A 80 7.92 -5.11 15.72
CA PHE A 80 8.45 -5.99 14.69
C PHE A 80 9.79 -5.49 14.18
N ARG A 81 10.61 -6.39 13.72
CA ARG A 81 11.73 -6.11 12.83
C ARG A 81 11.61 -6.95 11.59
N ALA A 82 12.11 -6.44 10.48
CA ALA A 82 12.10 -7.13 9.19
C ALA A 82 13.29 -6.67 8.35
N SER A 83 13.57 -7.38 7.29
CA SER A 83 14.42 -6.94 6.20
C SER A 83 13.57 -6.23 5.18
N ALA A 84 13.91 -4.99 4.82
CA ALA A 84 13.23 -4.16 3.85
C ALA A 84 14.21 -3.60 2.80
N PRO A 85 13.73 -3.09 1.64
CA PRO A 85 14.58 -2.34 0.73
C PRO A 85 15.30 -1.20 1.44
N GLY A 86 16.61 -1.08 1.23
CA GLY A 86 17.46 -0.08 1.87
C GLY A 86 17.25 1.34 1.33
N HIS A 87 17.95 2.28 1.94
CA HIS A 87 18.01 3.67 1.50
C HIS A 87 19.44 4.20 1.68
N PRO A 88 20.07 4.86 0.72
CA PRO A 88 19.52 5.27 -0.59
C PRO A 88 19.49 4.15 -1.64
N ASP A 89 20.25 3.06 -1.45
CA ASP A 89 20.29 1.94 -2.38
C ASP A 89 19.26 0.87 -1.98
N ARG A 90 18.24 0.72 -2.79
CA ARG A 90 17.15 -0.26 -2.57
C ARG A 90 17.46 -1.67 -3.06
N ALA A 91 18.52 -1.84 -3.83
CA ALA A 91 19.03 -3.17 -4.15
C ALA A 91 19.62 -3.84 -2.91
N GLU A 92 20.11 -3.04 -1.98
CA GLU A 92 20.53 -3.52 -0.67
C GLU A 92 19.33 -3.68 0.27
N ARG A 93 19.44 -4.61 1.20
CA ARG A 93 18.44 -4.82 2.25
C ARG A 93 18.90 -4.16 3.53
N ALA A 94 17.97 -3.48 4.20
CA ALA A 94 18.24 -2.85 5.49
C ALA A 94 17.25 -3.32 6.55
N THR A 95 17.64 -3.21 7.80
CA THR A 95 16.75 -3.54 8.91
C THR A 95 15.66 -2.47 9.03
N PHE A 96 14.44 -2.94 9.13
CA PHE A 96 13.23 -2.16 9.29
C PHE A 96 12.57 -2.50 10.61
N TYR A 97 12.08 -1.52 11.32
CA TYR A 97 11.30 -1.69 12.54
C TYR A 97 9.90 -1.14 12.37
N LEU A 98 8.91 -1.84 12.90
CA LEU A 98 7.52 -1.44 12.88
C LEU A 98 6.94 -1.51 14.28
N VAL A 99 6.42 -0.40 14.77
CA VAL A 99 5.58 -0.37 15.97
C VAL A 99 4.13 -0.45 15.52
N ARG A 100 3.39 -1.42 16.06
CA ARG A 100 1.96 -1.59 15.80
C ARG A 100 1.19 -1.48 17.10
N THR A 101 0.17 -0.65 17.13
CA THR A 101 -0.78 -0.56 18.23
C THR A 101 -2.22 -0.61 17.70
N ARG A 102 -3.14 -1.16 18.49
CA ARG A 102 -4.53 -1.33 18.09
C ARG A 102 -5.46 -0.88 19.20
N GLY A 103 -6.60 -0.31 18.84
CA GLY A 103 -7.62 0.10 19.80
C GLY A 103 -8.47 1.26 19.29
N ARG A 104 -9.43 1.70 20.08
CA ARG A 104 -10.20 2.93 19.82
C ARG A 104 -9.41 4.19 20.16
N ALA A 105 -8.36 4.03 20.94
CA ALA A 105 -7.35 5.05 21.19
C ALA A 105 -5.99 4.38 21.20
N ALA A 106 -5.06 4.94 20.48
CA ALA A 106 -3.68 4.48 20.43
C ALA A 106 -2.76 5.67 20.67
N ARG A 107 -1.72 5.47 21.44
CA ARG A 107 -0.72 6.49 21.73
C ARG A 107 0.68 5.89 21.64
N LEU A 108 1.52 6.55 20.86
CA LEU A 108 2.93 6.24 20.79
C LEU A 108 3.71 7.49 21.22
N ILE A 109 4.64 7.30 22.12
CA ILE A 109 5.52 8.35 22.61
C ILE A 109 6.95 7.93 22.32
N ALA A 110 7.72 8.80 21.69
CA ALA A 110 9.09 8.56 21.34
C ALA A 110 10.00 9.69 21.81
N THR A 111 11.17 9.37 22.35
CA THR A 111 12.27 10.31 22.51
C THR A 111 13.43 9.91 21.63
N LEU A 112 13.99 10.90 20.94
CA LEU A 112 15.21 10.72 20.15
C LEU A 112 16.34 11.50 20.80
N GLU A 113 17.44 10.79 21.07
CA GLU A 113 18.63 11.30 21.74
C GLU A 113 19.86 11.09 20.86
N THR A 114 20.62 12.14 20.64
CA THR A 114 21.96 12.06 20.02
C THR A 114 23.04 11.92 21.11
N ALA A 115 24.25 11.54 20.72
CA ALA A 115 25.38 11.40 21.66
C ALA A 115 25.70 12.67 22.46
N HIS A 116 25.33 13.85 21.94
CA HIS A 116 25.63 15.16 22.52
C HIS A 116 24.43 15.80 23.23
N GLY A 117 23.25 15.16 23.23
CA GLY A 117 22.05 15.67 23.87
C GLY A 117 21.91 15.23 25.34
N PRO A 118 20.95 15.80 26.09
CA PRO A 118 20.63 15.34 27.42
C PRO A 118 20.19 13.87 27.37
N ARG A 119 20.74 13.06 28.26
CA ARG A 119 20.39 11.63 28.32
C ARG A 119 19.07 11.43 29.04
N VAL A 120 18.10 10.91 28.34
CA VAL A 120 16.83 10.50 28.94
C VAL A 120 17.07 9.23 29.78
N ARG A 121 16.68 9.28 31.04
CA ARG A 121 16.75 8.16 31.98
C ARG A 121 15.50 7.33 31.94
N SER A 122 14.36 8.00 31.97
CA SER A 122 13.05 7.34 31.88
C SER A 122 12.06 8.19 31.05
N LEU A 123 11.09 7.48 30.50
CA LEU A 123 9.96 8.02 29.77
C LEU A 123 8.69 7.38 30.33
N SER A 124 7.81 8.19 30.91
CA SER A 124 6.54 7.72 31.45
C SER A 124 5.36 8.55 30.96
N ALA A 125 4.16 7.99 31.06
CA ALA A 125 2.94 8.70 30.75
C ALA A 125 1.84 8.32 31.72
N ALA A 126 1.20 9.34 32.29
CA ALA A 126 0.05 9.18 33.17
C ALA A 126 -1.07 10.10 32.69
N GLY A 127 -2.13 9.52 32.11
CA GLY A 127 -3.18 10.28 31.45
C GLY A 127 -2.60 11.13 30.31
N GLU A 128 -2.84 12.43 30.36
CA GLU A 128 -2.37 13.39 29.33
C GLU A 128 -0.96 13.93 29.58
N VAL A 129 -0.36 13.61 30.72
CA VAL A 129 0.98 14.09 31.08
C VAL A 129 2.02 13.06 30.70
N ILE A 130 3.04 13.52 29.98
CA ILE A 130 4.24 12.74 29.65
C ILE A 130 5.39 13.28 30.50
N GLU A 131 6.07 12.42 31.22
CA GLU A 131 7.25 12.75 31.99
C GLU A 131 8.51 12.21 31.33
N VAL A 132 9.46 13.10 31.09
CA VAL A 132 10.77 12.81 30.54
C VAL A 132 11.80 13.11 31.62
N GLU A 133 12.38 12.08 32.22
CA GLU A 133 13.43 12.23 33.22
C GLU A 133 14.80 12.29 32.53
N THR A 134 15.58 13.28 32.83
CA THR A 134 16.97 13.44 32.37
C THR A 134 17.93 13.56 33.55
N ALA A 135 19.21 13.75 33.27
CA ALA A 135 20.20 14.03 34.34
C ALA A 135 19.93 15.36 35.04
N ASP A 136 19.30 16.32 34.36
CA ASP A 136 19.08 17.69 34.79
C ASP A 136 17.71 17.88 35.49
N GLY A 137 16.90 16.83 35.54
CA GLY A 137 15.58 16.86 36.18
C GLY A 137 14.50 16.18 35.36
N THR A 138 13.25 16.39 35.76
CA THR A 138 12.08 15.84 35.08
C THR A 138 11.29 16.94 34.40
N ASP A 139 11.13 16.80 33.10
CA ASP A 139 10.22 17.64 32.31
C ASP A 139 8.87 16.97 32.17
N ARG A 140 7.81 17.74 32.42
CA ARG A 140 6.43 17.33 32.24
C ARG A 140 5.85 18.00 31.02
N HIS A 141 5.40 17.20 30.08
CA HIS A 141 4.86 17.61 28.81
C HIS A 141 3.34 17.36 28.78
N ARG A 142 2.58 18.33 28.36
CA ARG A 142 1.13 18.26 28.27
C ARG A 142 0.59 18.99 27.06
N ALA A 143 -0.34 18.38 26.33
CA ALA A 143 -1.12 19.10 25.32
C ALA A 143 -1.96 20.20 26.00
N ALA A 144 -1.95 21.38 25.44
CA ALA A 144 -2.72 22.53 25.87
C ALA A 144 -3.64 23.02 24.74
N PRO A 145 -4.72 23.77 25.02
CA PRO A 145 -5.65 24.25 23.99
C PRO A 145 -4.99 24.98 22.82
N GLU A 146 -3.89 25.66 23.08
CA GLU A 146 -3.18 26.47 22.08
C GLU A 146 -1.79 25.93 21.71
N GLY A 147 -1.51 24.66 22.00
CA GLY A 147 -0.23 24.06 21.69
C GLY A 147 0.24 23.03 22.70
N TRP A 148 1.43 23.22 23.24
CA TRP A 148 2.11 22.27 24.10
C TRP A 148 2.75 22.99 25.29
N GLU A 149 2.52 22.50 26.51
CA GLU A 149 3.10 23.04 27.74
C GLU A 149 4.17 22.07 28.27
N ILE A 150 5.35 22.62 28.56
CA ILE A 150 6.47 21.90 29.14
C ILE A 150 6.82 22.57 30.46
N SER A 151 6.77 21.83 31.56
CA SER A 151 7.15 22.33 32.87
C SER A 151 8.27 21.45 33.46
N GLY A 152 9.33 22.11 33.93
CA GLY A 152 10.50 21.47 34.49
C GLY A 152 11.16 22.32 35.57
N SER A 153 12.36 21.96 35.99
CA SER A 153 13.14 22.66 37.04
C SER A 153 13.45 24.13 36.68
N SER A 154 13.52 24.45 35.39
CA SER A 154 13.77 25.82 34.88
C SER A 154 12.52 26.68 34.70
N GLY A 155 11.33 26.14 35.02
CA GLY A 155 10.07 26.83 34.87
C GLY A 155 9.10 26.19 33.89
N THR A 156 8.16 26.97 33.37
CA THR A 156 7.16 26.49 32.40
C THR A 156 7.33 27.23 31.08
N MET A 157 7.40 26.46 30.01
CA MET A 157 7.45 26.94 28.64
C MET A 157 6.17 26.51 27.89
N ARG A 158 5.66 27.37 27.02
CA ARG A 158 4.55 27.04 26.13
C ARG A 158 5.00 27.12 24.69
N LEU A 159 4.77 26.06 23.94
CA LEU A 159 5.01 26.00 22.52
C LEU A 159 3.66 26.14 21.80
N GLY A 160 3.48 27.21 21.07
CA GLY A 160 2.33 27.39 20.17
C GLY A 160 2.40 26.37 19.04
N GLY A 161 1.30 25.70 18.76
CA GLY A 161 1.20 24.74 17.66
C GLY A 161 0.35 25.28 16.52
N LEU A 162 0.73 24.97 15.30
CA LEU A 162 -0.19 25.07 14.17
C LEU A 162 -1.25 23.99 14.34
N ARG A 163 -2.44 24.35 14.84
CA ARG A 163 -3.61 23.51 14.71
C ARG A 163 -4.01 23.50 13.24
N ARG A 164 -3.63 22.47 12.51
CA ARG A 164 -4.39 22.14 11.31
C ARG A 164 -5.78 21.67 11.78
N PRO A 165 -6.87 22.13 11.15
CA PRO A 165 -8.17 21.50 11.36
C PRO A 165 -7.94 20.00 11.15
N VAL A 166 -8.31 19.21 12.15
CA VAL A 166 -8.35 17.76 11.97
C VAL A 166 -9.39 17.56 10.89
N ALA A 167 -8.96 17.15 9.72
CA ALA A 167 -9.91 16.64 8.72
C ALA A 167 -10.72 15.56 9.43
N GLU A 168 -12.04 15.58 9.27
CA GLU A 168 -12.85 14.49 9.79
C GLU A 168 -12.17 13.18 9.40
N PRO A 169 -11.89 12.29 10.36
CA PRO A 169 -11.24 11.04 10.02
C PRO A 169 -12.16 10.34 9.02
N LYS A 170 -11.71 10.23 7.79
CA LYS A 170 -12.37 9.31 6.85
C LYS A 170 -12.36 7.94 7.52
N PRO A 171 -13.46 7.19 7.46
CA PRO A 171 -13.47 5.85 8.02
C PRO A 171 -12.26 5.11 7.46
N LEU A 172 -11.40 4.64 8.37
CA LEU A 172 -10.33 3.74 7.99
C LEU A 172 -10.99 2.53 7.34
N ILE A 173 -10.36 2.05 6.29
CA ILE A 173 -10.74 0.79 5.64
C ILE A 173 -10.99 -0.22 6.75
N ASP A 174 -12.16 -0.84 6.72
CA ASP A 174 -12.52 -1.92 7.63
C ASP A 174 -11.51 -3.05 7.47
N LEU A 175 -10.52 -3.08 8.37
CA LEU A 175 -9.49 -4.12 8.37
C LEU A 175 -10.05 -5.49 8.77
N ASP A 176 -11.27 -5.50 9.30
CA ASP A 176 -12.06 -6.71 9.58
C ASP A 176 -12.97 -7.09 8.40
N ARG A 177 -12.73 -6.57 7.21
CA ARG A 177 -13.48 -6.97 6.01
C ARG A 177 -13.27 -8.46 5.73
N PRO A 178 -14.12 -9.37 6.24
CA PRO A 178 -13.92 -10.79 6.05
C PRO A 178 -14.44 -11.29 4.70
N ALA A 179 -15.18 -10.48 3.97
CA ALA A 179 -15.73 -10.87 2.69
C ALA A 179 -14.77 -10.49 1.56
N ARG A 180 -14.13 -11.48 0.94
CA ARG A 180 -13.49 -11.29 -0.36
C ARG A 180 -14.52 -10.68 -1.31
N VAL A 181 -14.14 -9.62 -2.00
CA VAL A 181 -14.96 -9.07 -3.07
C VAL A 181 -15.23 -10.18 -4.08
N ALA A 182 -16.46 -10.30 -4.52
CA ALA A 182 -16.88 -11.30 -5.49
C ALA A 182 -17.46 -10.65 -6.73
N GLY A 183 -17.18 -11.21 -7.88
CA GLY A 183 -17.71 -10.80 -9.17
C GLY A 183 -18.05 -12.02 -10.02
N THR A 184 -18.59 -11.77 -11.19
CA THR A 184 -19.03 -12.81 -12.13
C THR A 184 -18.38 -12.59 -13.50
N ALA A 185 -17.93 -13.69 -14.12
CA ALA A 185 -17.62 -13.74 -15.54
C ALA A 185 -18.69 -14.59 -16.25
N LEU A 186 -19.27 -14.03 -17.28
CA LEU A 186 -20.37 -14.69 -18.02
C LEU A 186 -19.85 -15.48 -19.20
N HIS A 187 -20.38 -16.69 -19.42
CA HIS A 187 -20.07 -17.48 -20.59
C HIS A 187 -20.59 -16.82 -21.86
N VAL A 188 -19.75 -16.74 -22.88
CA VAL A 188 -20.12 -16.13 -24.15
C VAL A 188 -19.84 -17.07 -25.34
N ALA A 189 -20.72 -17.03 -26.31
CA ALA A 189 -20.55 -17.66 -27.61
C ALA A 189 -21.34 -16.88 -28.67
N PRO A 190 -20.69 -16.20 -29.62
CA PRO A 190 -19.23 -16.20 -29.88
C PRO A 190 -18.44 -15.35 -28.90
N ALA A 191 -17.10 -15.53 -28.92
CA ALA A 191 -16.15 -14.67 -28.20
C ALA A 191 -16.31 -13.20 -28.62
N PRO A 192 -16.16 -12.24 -27.70
CA PRO A 192 -16.24 -10.82 -28.02
C PRO A 192 -15.02 -10.37 -28.85
N ALA A 193 -15.20 -9.37 -29.69
CA ALA A 193 -14.11 -8.77 -30.44
C ALA A 193 -13.11 -8.09 -29.49
N LEU A 194 -11.82 -8.16 -29.85
CA LEU A 194 -10.74 -7.51 -29.11
C LEU A 194 -10.25 -6.27 -29.87
N ASP A 195 -11.14 -5.29 -30.04
CA ASP A 195 -10.91 -4.08 -30.80
C ASP A 195 -10.92 -2.79 -29.97
N GLY A 196 -11.03 -2.95 -28.65
CA GLY A 196 -11.13 -1.87 -27.68
C GLY A 196 -12.56 -1.43 -27.37
N SER A 197 -13.59 -1.90 -28.14
CA SER A 197 -15.00 -1.65 -27.83
C SER A 197 -15.58 -2.72 -26.91
N LEU A 198 -16.48 -2.30 -26.03
CA LEU A 198 -17.23 -3.23 -25.17
C LEU A 198 -18.57 -3.68 -25.79
N ASP A 199 -18.86 -3.29 -27.03
CA ASP A 199 -20.17 -3.53 -27.68
C ASP A 199 -20.53 -5.02 -27.78
N ASP A 200 -19.53 -5.90 -27.93
CA ASP A 200 -19.72 -7.33 -28.08
C ASP A 200 -19.66 -8.10 -26.73
N PHE A 201 -19.41 -7.41 -25.61
CA PHE A 201 -19.36 -8.02 -24.28
C PHE A 201 -20.76 -8.19 -23.70
N ASP A 202 -20.98 -9.29 -22.98
CA ASP A 202 -22.15 -9.39 -22.10
C ASP A 202 -21.90 -8.58 -20.84
N ALA A 203 -22.50 -7.40 -20.78
CA ALA A 203 -22.35 -6.41 -19.72
C ALA A 203 -23.51 -6.47 -18.70
N SER A 204 -24.18 -7.59 -18.56
CA SER A 204 -25.33 -7.71 -17.64
C SER A 204 -24.92 -7.75 -16.15
N GLU A 205 -23.68 -8.14 -15.84
CA GLU A 205 -23.13 -8.15 -14.46
C GLU A 205 -21.80 -7.36 -14.39
N PRO A 206 -21.83 -6.01 -14.51
CA PRO A 206 -20.64 -5.19 -14.47
C PRO A 206 -20.10 -5.07 -13.03
N MET A 207 -18.79 -4.95 -12.92
CA MET A 207 -18.07 -4.68 -11.66
C MET A 207 -17.52 -3.25 -11.70
N THR A 208 -17.70 -2.46 -10.64
CA THR A 208 -17.27 -1.07 -10.59
C THR A 208 -16.06 -0.86 -9.69
N LEU A 209 -15.21 0.08 -10.08
CA LEU A 209 -14.10 0.59 -9.32
C LEU A 209 -14.27 2.13 -9.23
N ASP A 210 -14.99 2.59 -8.22
CA ASP A 210 -15.44 3.98 -8.10
C ASP A 210 -15.51 4.48 -6.64
N TYR A 211 -14.95 3.72 -5.69
CA TYR A 211 -14.97 4.02 -4.27
C TYR A 211 -13.61 4.43 -3.72
N ASP A 212 -13.63 5.30 -2.72
CA ASP A 212 -12.43 5.77 -2.01
C ASP A 212 -11.62 4.61 -1.37
N ASP A 213 -12.30 3.57 -0.88
CA ASP A 213 -11.66 2.39 -0.28
C ASP A 213 -11.01 1.44 -1.30
N GLN A 214 -11.27 1.63 -2.59
CA GLN A 214 -10.60 0.94 -3.69
C GLN A 214 -9.34 1.69 -4.15
N TYR A 215 -9.11 2.93 -3.70
CA TYR A 215 -8.04 3.78 -4.21
C TYR A 215 -6.77 3.69 -3.37
N ARG A 216 -5.68 3.28 -3.99
CA ARG A 216 -4.31 3.42 -3.47
C ARG A 216 -3.70 4.69 -3.99
N ARG A 217 -3.23 5.55 -3.10
CA ARG A 217 -2.67 6.86 -3.44
C ARG A 217 -1.15 6.88 -3.38
N ILE A 218 -0.54 7.89 -4.00
CA ILE A 218 0.83 8.33 -3.69
C ILE A 218 0.79 9.50 -2.71
N GLU A 219 0.22 10.62 -3.08
CA GLU A 219 0.18 11.83 -2.27
C GLU A 219 -1.23 12.34 -2.07
N GLU A 220 -1.99 12.42 -3.16
CA GLU A 220 -3.33 13.00 -3.18
C GLU A 220 -4.39 11.96 -2.83
N PRO A 221 -5.47 12.36 -2.15
CA PRO A 221 -6.62 11.49 -1.93
C PRO A 221 -7.33 11.20 -3.25
N TYR A 222 -8.22 10.21 -3.24
CA TYR A 222 -9.08 9.93 -4.37
C TYR A 222 -9.95 11.14 -4.74
N GLY A 223 -9.93 11.53 -6.02
CA GLY A 223 -10.70 12.66 -6.54
C GLY A 223 -12.20 12.38 -6.70
N GLY A 224 -12.58 11.10 -6.69
CA GLY A 224 -13.95 10.64 -6.86
C GLY A 224 -14.21 10.04 -8.24
N ALA A 225 -15.38 9.37 -8.37
CA ALA A 225 -15.74 8.59 -9.55
C ALA A 225 -15.89 9.46 -10.83
N GLU A 226 -16.17 10.74 -10.69
CA GLU A 226 -16.28 11.66 -11.84
C GLU A 226 -14.92 12.00 -12.45
N GLU A 227 -13.84 11.94 -11.66
CA GLU A 227 -12.49 12.24 -12.10
C GLU A 227 -11.75 10.98 -12.56
N PHE A 228 -11.92 9.89 -11.80
CA PHE A 228 -11.27 8.62 -12.08
C PHE A 228 -12.11 7.46 -11.58
N SER A 229 -12.58 6.62 -12.49
CA SER A 229 -13.32 5.39 -12.18
C SER A 229 -13.15 4.37 -13.30
N ALA A 230 -13.53 3.12 -13.03
CA ALA A 230 -13.56 2.10 -14.06
C ALA A 230 -14.77 1.17 -13.91
N THR A 231 -15.25 0.66 -15.03
CA THR A 231 -16.21 -0.42 -15.11
C THR A 231 -15.55 -1.61 -15.79
N LEU A 232 -15.59 -2.76 -15.13
CA LEU A 232 -15.10 -4.03 -15.63
C LEU A 232 -16.27 -4.92 -16.00
N VAL A 233 -16.22 -5.50 -17.18
CA VAL A 233 -17.06 -6.60 -17.64
C VAL A 233 -16.18 -7.81 -17.88
N ALA A 234 -16.53 -8.96 -17.32
CA ALA A 234 -15.78 -10.20 -17.48
C ALA A 234 -16.64 -11.24 -18.22
N ASN A 235 -16.11 -11.78 -19.29
CA ASN A 235 -16.68 -12.88 -20.05
C ASN A 235 -15.67 -14.02 -20.15
N TRP A 236 -16.13 -15.24 -20.47
CA TRP A 236 -15.25 -16.38 -20.67
C TRP A 236 -15.82 -17.36 -21.70
N ASP A 237 -14.92 -18.12 -22.31
CA ASP A 237 -15.20 -19.31 -23.10
C ASP A 237 -14.10 -20.36 -22.89
N GLU A 238 -14.06 -21.41 -23.71
CA GLU A 238 -13.05 -22.48 -23.61
C GLU A 238 -11.62 -21.98 -23.92
N ASP A 239 -11.50 -20.83 -24.58
CA ASP A 239 -10.23 -20.25 -25.00
C ASP A 239 -9.63 -19.27 -23.97
N GLY A 240 -10.40 -18.84 -22.95
CA GLY A 240 -9.87 -17.96 -21.90
C GLY A 240 -10.85 -17.02 -21.25
N LEU A 241 -10.29 -16.07 -20.52
CA LEU A 241 -11.00 -14.98 -19.85
C LEU A 241 -10.92 -13.70 -20.70
N TYR A 242 -12.06 -13.07 -20.94
CA TYR A 242 -12.19 -11.80 -21.66
C TYR A 242 -12.57 -10.70 -20.69
N LEU A 243 -11.81 -9.61 -20.69
CA LEU A 243 -12.04 -8.45 -19.85
C LEU A 243 -12.30 -7.24 -20.74
N GLY A 244 -13.47 -6.63 -20.57
CA GLY A 244 -13.80 -5.31 -21.12
C GLY A 244 -13.73 -4.28 -20.00
N VAL A 245 -12.86 -3.28 -20.14
CA VAL A 245 -12.67 -2.26 -19.10
C VAL A 245 -12.91 -0.89 -19.73
N ASP A 246 -13.86 -0.14 -19.19
CA ASP A 246 -14.10 1.26 -19.51
C ASP A 246 -13.61 2.14 -18.37
N VAL A 247 -12.72 3.09 -18.66
CA VAL A 247 -12.08 3.95 -17.68
C VAL A 247 -12.48 5.40 -17.91
N VAL A 248 -13.04 6.03 -16.90
CA VAL A 248 -13.31 7.47 -16.87
C VAL A 248 -12.07 8.20 -16.42
N LYS A 249 -11.59 9.12 -17.27
CA LYS A 249 -10.40 9.91 -17.00
C LYS A 249 -10.26 11.06 -18.01
N ALA A 250 -9.95 12.27 -17.56
CA ALA A 250 -9.89 13.44 -18.43
C ALA A 250 -8.74 13.39 -19.45
N GLU A 251 -7.56 12.96 -19.05
CA GLU A 251 -6.37 12.92 -19.90
C GLU A 251 -5.69 11.56 -19.80
N ILE A 252 -5.40 10.95 -20.94
CA ILE A 252 -4.77 9.64 -21.04
C ILE A 252 -3.28 9.83 -21.20
N VAL A 253 -2.50 9.18 -20.34
CA VAL A 253 -1.04 9.23 -20.37
C VAL A 253 -0.48 7.88 -20.78
N VAL A 254 -0.04 7.79 -22.02
CA VAL A 254 0.65 6.61 -22.57
C VAL A 254 2.15 6.84 -22.51
N ARG A 255 2.89 5.85 -22.02
CA ARG A 255 4.35 5.90 -22.03
C ARG A 255 4.90 5.24 -23.29
N PRO A 256 5.64 5.96 -24.15
CA PRO A 256 6.29 5.39 -25.33
C PRO A 256 7.34 4.32 -24.96
N ASP A 257 7.57 3.36 -25.88
CA ASP A 257 8.56 2.29 -25.69
C ASP A 257 10.00 2.80 -25.61
N ASP A 258 10.27 3.88 -26.34
CA ASP A 258 11.57 4.56 -26.41
C ASP A 258 11.73 5.68 -25.38
N ALA A 259 10.78 5.81 -24.43
CA ALA A 259 10.87 6.82 -23.40
C ALA A 259 12.12 6.57 -22.51
N PRO A 260 12.86 7.64 -22.15
CA PRO A 260 14.03 7.50 -21.31
C PRO A 260 13.69 6.88 -19.96
N PRO A 261 14.60 6.07 -19.37
CA PRO A 261 14.35 5.43 -18.09
C PRO A 261 14.16 6.45 -16.98
N LEU A 262 13.14 6.23 -16.14
CA LEU A 262 12.80 7.07 -14.99
C LEU A 262 13.78 6.89 -13.83
N ARG A 263 14.46 5.73 -13.79
CA ARG A 263 15.37 5.32 -12.71
C ARG A 263 14.70 5.38 -11.32
N LEU A 264 13.45 4.95 -11.28
CA LEU A 264 12.70 4.81 -10.03
C LEU A 264 13.15 3.55 -9.31
N ASP A 265 13.18 3.62 -8.03
CA ASP A 265 13.93 2.72 -7.16
C ASP A 265 13.16 1.46 -6.70
N ASN A 266 11.88 1.31 -6.91
CA ASN A 266 11.14 0.12 -6.47
C ASN A 266 10.00 -0.32 -7.39
N GLU A 267 9.95 0.25 -8.57
CA GLU A 267 8.94 -0.09 -9.56
C GLU A 267 9.50 -0.02 -10.98
N PRO A 268 9.06 -0.90 -11.87
CA PRO A 268 9.38 -0.77 -13.28
C PRO A 268 8.85 0.52 -13.87
N ASP A 269 9.55 1.09 -14.84
CA ASP A 269 9.21 2.38 -15.44
C ASP A 269 7.85 2.38 -16.13
N ASP A 270 7.50 1.29 -16.79
CA ASP A 270 6.30 1.14 -17.62
C ASP A 270 4.99 1.12 -16.83
N ILE A 271 5.05 0.88 -15.51
CA ILE A 271 3.87 0.99 -14.63
C ILE A 271 3.43 2.45 -14.44
N ASN A 272 4.30 3.41 -14.78
CA ASN A 272 4.04 4.83 -14.68
C ASN A 272 3.41 5.39 -15.97
N ALA A 273 2.31 4.76 -16.34
CA ALA A 273 1.40 5.10 -17.42
C ALA A 273 -0.01 4.70 -17.03
N ASP A 274 -0.99 5.15 -17.78
CA ASP A 274 -2.34 4.58 -17.69
C ASP A 274 -2.32 3.15 -18.21
N GLY A 275 -3.10 2.28 -17.59
CA GLY A 275 -3.16 0.87 -17.93
C GLY A 275 -3.71 0.02 -16.80
N LEU A 276 -3.66 -1.27 -17.00
CA LEU A 276 -4.23 -2.27 -16.12
C LEU A 276 -3.15 -3.17 -15.53
N GLN A 277 -3.38 -3.65 -14.33
CA GLN A 277 -2.72 -4.85 -13.80
C GLN A 277 -3.79 -5.88 -13.52
N VAL A 278 -3.64 -7.06 -14.06
CA VAL A 278 -4.57 -8.17 -13.88
C VAL A 278 -3.86 -9.30 -13.17
N TYR A 279 -4.48 -9.82 -12.13
CA TYR A 279 -3.96 -10.95 -11.37
C TYR A 279 -5.00 -12.08 -11.35
N LEU A 280 -4.52 -13.29 -11.63
CA LEU A 280 -5.35 -14.49 -11.78
C LEU A 280 -4.71 -15.68 -11.08
N ARG A 281 -5.53 -16.45 -10.37
CA ARG A 281 -5.15 -17.75 -9.84
C ARG A 281 -6.30 -18.72 -10.03
N ALA A 282 -6.10 -19.68 -10.92
CA ALA A 282 -7.13 -20.67 -11.27
C ALA A 282 -7.36 -21.69 -10.15
N GLU A 283 -6.31 -22.06 -9.41
CA GLU A 283 -6.39 -23.04 -8.32
C GLU A 283 -5.83 -22.42 -7.02
N ALA A 284 -6.38 -22.81 -5.87
CA ALA A 284 -6.03 -22.23 -4.57
C ALA A 284 -4.52 -22.27 -4.27
N ASP A 285 -3.85 -23.34 -4.64
CA ASP A 285 -2.40 -23.55 -4.46
C ASP A 285 -1.61 -23.41 -5.77
N GLY A 286 -2.28 -22.94 -6.84
CA GLY A 286 -1.69 -22.77 -8.17
C GLY A 286 -0.84 -21.49 -8.27
N PRO A 287 -0.13 -21.34 -9.40
CA PRO A 287 0.67 -20.17 -9.66
C PRO A 287 -0.21 -18.91 -9.74
N LEU A 288 0.31 -17.80 -9.25
CA LEU A 288 -0.26 -16.48 -9.51
C LEU A 288 0.21 -16.00 -10.88
N TYR A 289 -0.71 -15.79 -11.78
CA TYR A 289 -0.48 -15.07 -13.03
C TYR A 289 -0.76 -13.59 -12.81
N GLY A 290 0.15 -12.75 -13.24
CA GLY A 290 -0.02 -11.30 -13.10
C GLY A 290 0.54 -10.60 -14.33
N PHE A 291 -0.22 -9.67 -14.88
CA PHE A 291 0.13 -8.95 -16.10
C PHE A 291 -0.03 -7.45 -15.91
N LEU A 292 1.00 -6.69 -16.28
CA LEU A 292 0.85 -5.27 -16.58
C LEU A 292 0.47 -5.15 -18.05
N ILE A 293 -0.61 -4.43 -18.33
CA ILE A 293 -1.18 -4.23 -19.65
C ILE A 293 -1.35 -2.73 -19.88
N VAL A 294 -0.62 -2.18 -20.82
CA VAL A 294 -0.62 -0.74 -21.11
C VAL A 294 -0.92 -0.46 -22.58
N PRO A 295 -1.53 0.68 -22.90
CA PRO A 295 -1.71 1.12 -24.27
C PRO A 295 -0.37 1.16 -25.02
N ALA A 296 -0.33 0.60 -26.21
CA ALA A 296 0.77 0.85 -27.14
C ALA A 296 0.56 2.19 -27.86
N THR A 297 1.66 2.85 -28.21
CA THR A 297 1.59 4.04 -29.05
C THR A 297 1.35 3.65 -30.50
N GLY A 298 0.32 4.24 -31.14
CA GLY A 298 0.08 4.13 -32.58
C GLY A 298 -1.24 3.48 -32.95
N ASP A 299 -1.28 2.16 -33.08
CA ASP A 299 -2.35 1.43 -33.79
C ASP A 299 -3.49 0.87 -32.90
N GLY A 300 -3.58 1.30 -31.65
CA GLY A 300 -4.59 0.78 -30.72
C GLY A 300 -4.24 -0.57 -30.08
N GLY A 301 -3.05 -1.08 -30.33
CA GLY A 301 -2.55 -2.31 -29.72
C GLY A 301 -2.22 -2.17 -28.22
N LEU A 302 -2.00 -3.28 -27.58
CA LEU A 302 -1.58 -3.36 -26.17
C LEU A 302 -0.15 -3.88 -26.06
N ARG A 303 0.54 -3.46 -25.01
CA ARG A 303 1.76 -4.10 -24.53
C ARG A 303 1.45 -4.80 -23.23
N ALA A 304 1.86 -6.03 -23.11
CA ALA A 304 1.70 -6.80 -21.89
C ALA A 304 3.04 -7.41 -21.46
N ARG A 305 3.25 -7.52 -20.15
CA ARG A 305 4.33 -8.28 -19.55
C ARG A 305 3.90 -8.85 -18.20
N PRO A 306 4.54 -9.93 -17.74
CA PRO A 306 4.31 -10.39 -16.38
C PRO A 306 4.72 -9.33 -15.33
N THR A 307 3.96 -9.27 -14.23
CA THR A 307 4.30 -8.43 -13.09
C THR A 307 5.39 -9.09 -12.23
N THR A 308 6.04 -8.32 -11.38
CA THR A 308 7.15 -8.81 -10.55
C THR A 308 6.70 -9.91 -9.60
N GLY A 309 7.33 -11.07 -9.70
CA GLY A 309 7.07 -12.24 -8.86
C GLY A 309 5.87 -13.07 -9.26
N SER A 310 5.19 -12.75 -10.36
CA SER A 310 4.11 -13.56 -10.92
C SER A 310 4.59 -14.46 -12.06
N SER A 311 3.77 -15.44 -12.39
CA SER A 311 3.92 -16.28 -13.57
C SER A 311 3.28 -15.61 -14.79
N GLY A 312 3.62 -16.15 -15.98
CA GLY A 312 3.02 -15.74 -17.23
C GLY A 312 4.04 -15.30 -18.27
N THR A 313 3.58 -15.15 -19.51
CA THR A 313 4.36 -14.59 -20.63
C THR A 313 3.48 -13.58 -21.38
N PRO A 314 4.07 -12.62 -22.11
CA PRO A 314 3.31 -11.62 -22.86
C PRO A 314 2.30 -12.22 -23.85
N GLU A 315 2.60 -13.38 -24.43
CA GLU A 315 1.77 -14.04 -25.43
C GLU A 315 0.44 -14.59 -24.89
N MET A 316 0.32 -14.72 -23.56
CA MET A 316 -0.94 -15.08 -22.89
C MET A 316 -1.96 -13.96 -22.93
N VAL A 317 -1.57 -12.75 -23.27
CA VAL A 317 -2.42 -11.57 -23.29
C VAL A 317 -2.54 -11.06 -24.72
N THR A 318 -3.78 -10.93 -25.19
CA THR A 318 -4.11 -10.28 -26.46
C THR A 318 -5.21 -9.28 -26.26
N GLY A 319 -5.25 -8.21 -27.06
CA GLY A 319 -6.31 -7.21 -26.93
C GLY A 319 -5.99 -5.91 -27.66
N ALA A 320 -6.89 -4.96 -27.48
CA ALA A 320 -6.76 -3.62 -28.01
C ALA A 320 -7.30 -2.58 -27.01
N TRP A 321 -7.00 -1.33 -27.30
CA TRP A 321 -7.55 -0.18 -26.58
C TRP A 321 -7.98 0.91 -27.55
N GLN A 322 -8.86 1.78 -27.09
CA GLN A 322 -9.23 2.99 -27.81
C GLN A 322 -9.58 4.13 -26.84
N PRO A 323 -9.36 5.38 -27.24
CA PRO A 323 -9.86 6.52 -26.49
C PRO A 323 -11.40 6.58 -26.61
N THR A 324 -12.08 6.94 -25.53
CA THR A 324 -13.51 7.21 -25.48
C THR A 324 -13.77 8.71 -25.26
N ARG A 325 -15.02 9.09 -25.21
CA ARG A 325 -15.38 10.49 -24.91
C ARG A 325 -15.02 10.89 -23.46
N THR A 326 -15.00 9.95 -22.57
CA THR A 326 -14.80 10.17 -21.12
C THR A 326 -13.49 9.63 -20.60
N GLY A 327 -12.67 8.99 -21.44
CA GLY A 327 -11.42 8.37 -21.04
C GLY A 327 -10.93 7.37 -22.09
N TYR A 328 -10.84 6.11 -21.73
CA TYR A 328 -10.42 5.05 -22.63
C TYR A 328 -11.08 3.71 -22.28
N SER A 329 -11.13 2.83 -23.26
CA SER A 329 -11.55 1.45 -23.05
C SER A 329 -10.49 0.45 -23.53
N MET A 330 -10.46 -0.71 -22.87
CA MET A 330 -9.60 -1.83 -23.24
C MET A 330 -10.40 -3.11 -23.31
N THR A 331 -10.12 -3.92 -24.33
CA THR A 331 -10.59 -5.30 -24.42
C THR A 331 -9.40 -6.23 -24.40
N VAL A 332 -9.41 -7.18 -23.49
CA VAL A 332 -8.26 -8.06 -23.21
C VAL A 332 -8.72 -9.50 -23.11
N ARG A 333 -8.03 -10.40 -23.79
CA ARG A 333 -8.14 -11.85 -23.55
C ARG A 333 -6.91 -12.33 -22.81
N ILE A 334 -7.11 -13.17 -21.79
CA ILE A 334 -6.05 -13.86 -21.06
C ILE A 334 -6.26 -15.36 -21.20
N ALA A 335 -5.30 -16.02 -21.85
CA ALA A 335 -5.28 -17.47 -22.06
C ALA A 335 -4.19 -18.07 -21.17
N LEU A 336 -4.58 -18.74 -20.08
CA LEU A 336 -3.63 -19.40 -19.20
C LEU A 336 -3.30 -20.81 -19.71
N PRO A 337 -2.04 -21.26 -19.61
CA PRO A 337 -1.69 -22.62 -20.00
C PRO A 337 -2.38 -23.63 -19.09
N ASP A 338 -2.82 -24.72 -19.68
CA ASP A 338 -3.45 -25.85 -18.97
C ASP A 338 -4.72 -25.50 -18.17
N TRP A 339 -5.26 -24.30 -18.33
CA TRP A 339 -6.53 -23.90 -17.75
C TRP A 339 -7.68 -24.15 -18.72
N SER A 340 -8.64 -24.93 -18.28
CA SER A 340 -9.87 -25.23 -19.02
C SER A 340 -11.07 -24.72 -18.20
N PRO A 341 -11.53 -23.49 -18.44
CA PRO A 341 -12.61 -22.87 -17.67
C PRO A 341 -13.92 -23.67 -17.80
N ARG A 342 -14.67 -23.70 -16.72
CA ARG A 342 -16.00 -24.36 -16.67
C ARG A 342 -16.97 -23.52 -15.86
N GLY A 343 -18.23 -23.58 -16.23
CA GLY A 343 -19.29 -22.96 -15.43
C GLY A 343 -19.29 -23.51 -13.99
N GLY A 344 -19.33 -22.62 -13.02
CA GLY A 344 -19.23 -22.92 -11.60
C GLY A 344 -17.81 -22.88 -11.02
N ASP A 345 -16.77 -22.76 -11.83
CA ASP A 345 -15.41 -22.54 -11.33
C ASP A 345 -15.29 -21.15 -10.69
N THR A 346 -14.38 -21.05 -9.74
CA THR A 346 -14.07 -19.79 -9.06
C THR A 346 -12.57 -19.51 -9.15
N LEU A 347 -12.22 -18.32 -9.63
CA LEU A 347 -10.84 -17.85 -9.74
C LEU A 347 -10.50 -16.88 -8.59
N GLY A 348 -9.29 -16.94 -8.08
CA GLY A 348 -8.70 -15.76 -7.44
C GLY A 348 -8.44 -14.70 -8.49
N PHE A 349 -8.97 -13.49 -8.31
CA PHE A 349 -8.94 -12.43 -9.32
C PHE A 349 -8.72 -11.06 -8.70
N ASP A 350 -7.96 -10.22 -9.37
CA ASP A 350 -7.94 -8.79 -9.11
C ASP A 350 -7.66 -7.99 -10.38
N LEU A 351 -8.28 -6.82 -10.46
CA LEU A 351 -8.01 -5.81 -11.47
C LEU A 351 -7.57 -4.52 -10.78
N LEU A 352 -6.44 -4.00 -11.23
CA LEU A 352 -5.94 -2.71 -10.80
C LEU A 352 -5.86 -1.77 -12.01
N VAL A 353 -6.37 -0.55 -11.86
CA VAL A 353 -6.33 0.48 -12.90
C VAL A 353 -5.37 1.57 -12.46
N ASN A 354 -4.30 1.78 -13.21
CA ASN A 354 -3.31 2.81 -12.91
C ASN A 354 -3.83 4.20 -13.30
N GLU A 355 -3.57 5.17 -12.45
CA GLU A 355 -3.83 6.58 -12.71
C GLU A 355 -2.52 7.34 -12.88
N MET A 356 -2.30 7.87 -14.09
CA MET A 356 -1.16 8.71 -14.39
C MET A 356 -1.61 10.11 -14.80
N HIS A 357 -0.99 11.15 -14.25
CA HIS A 357 -1.29 12.53 -14.65
C HIS A 357 -0.16 13.10 -15.51
N PRO A 358 -0.48 13.97 -16.48
CA PRO A 358 0.52 14.62 -17.31
C PRO A 358 1.56 15.37 -16.48
N GLY A 359 2.81 15.24 -16.88
CA GLY A 359 3.92 15.91 -16.22
C GLY A 359 4.43 15.26 -14.93
N ARG A 360 3.79 14.22 -14.43
CA ARG A 360 4.30 13.42 -13.30
C ARG A 360 5.31 12.37 -13.79
N LEU A 361 6.25 12.03 -12.93
CA LEU A 361 7.17 10.92 -13.15
C LEU A 361 6.59 9.58 -12.67
N ARG A 362 5.76 9.63 -11.64
CA ARG A 362 5.08 8.47 -11.05
C ARG A 362 3.57 8.61 -11.19
N ARG A 363 2.88 7.48 -11.32
CA ARG A 363 1.41 7.43 -11.26
C ARG A 363 0.89 8.14 -10.00
N ALA A 364 -0.26 8.76 -10.10
CA ALA A 364 -0.91 9.47 -8.98
C ALA A 364 -1.50 8.48 -7.98
N GLY A 365 -2.09 7.42 -8.51
CA GLY A 365 -2.76 6.40 -7.73
C GLY A 365 -3.10 5.16 -8.54
N GLN A 366 -4.00 4.37 -7.98
CA GLN A 366 -4.44 3.11 -8.55
C GLN A 366 -5.77 2.70 -7.93
N LEU A 367 -6.77 2.43 -8.74
CA LEU A 367 -7.97 1.73 -8.29
C LEU A 367 -7.71 0.24 -8.23
N VAL A 368 -8.20 -0.43 -7.21
CA VAL A 368 -8.03 -1.87 -6.94
C VAL A 368 -9.38 -2.49 -6.68
N TRP A 369 -9.78 -3.43 -7.51
CA TRP A 369 -11.10 -4.04 -7.41
C TRP A 369 -11.35 -4.78 -6.09
N SER A 370 -10.36 -5.51 -5.60
CA SER A 370 -10.46 -6.21 -4.31
C SER A 370 -10.39 -5.29 -3.09
N GLY A 371 -10.13 -4.02 -3.28
CA GLY A 371 -9.95 -3.01 -2.26
C GLY A 371 -8.55 -2.41 -2.28
N GLY A 372 -8.52 -1.11 -2.20
CA GLY A 372 -7.30 -0.30 -2.16
C GLY A 372 -6.60 -0.43 -0.80
N GLY A 373 -6.17 0.64 -0.29
CA GLY A 373 -5.47 0.79 0.98
C GLY A 373 -3.97 0.80 0.82
N GLY A 374 -3.36 1.62 1.67
CA GLY A 374 -1.92 1.83 1.65
C GLY A 374 -1.43 2.72 0.51
N TRP A 375 -0.15 2.58 0.23
CA TRP A 375 0.59 3.43 -0.69
C TRP A 375 1.01 2.65 -1.92
N VAL A 376 0.75 3.20 -3.11
CA VAL A 376 1.08 2.58 -4.39
C VAL A 376 2.56 2.24 -4.50
N TYR A 377 3.44 3.17 -4.13
CA TYR A 377 4.89 3.03 -4.29
C TYR A 377 5.51 1.90 -3.44
N LEU A 378 4.85 1.45 -2.39
CA LEU A 378 5.33 0.36 -1.56
C LEU A 378 5.18 -1.01 -2.22
N ARG A 379 4.28 -1.13 -3.19
CA ARG A 379 3.95 -2.41 -3.83
C ARG A 379 4.59 -2.57 -5.21
N GLY A 380 4.97 -1.46 -5.85
CA GLY A 380 5.43 -1.50 -7.23
C GLY A 380 4.33 -2.05 -8.15
N ASP A 381 4.63 -3.16 -8.85
CA ASP A 381 3.68 -3.92 -9.68
C ASP A 381 3.36 -5.31 -9.10
N ARG A 382 3.35 -5.45 -7.76
CA ARG A 382 3.05 -6.70 -7.08
C ARG A 382 1.65 -6.66 -6.48
N GLN A 383 1.01 -7.82 -6.38
CA GLN A 383 -0.22 -8.03 -5.64
C GLN A 383 -0.04 -9.18 -4.65
N ASP A 384 -0.72 -9.06 -3.51
CA ASP A 384 -0.73 -10.09 -2.49
C ASP A 384 -1.70 -11.22 -2.86
N ASN A 385 -1.23 -12.45 -2.79
CA ASN A 385 -2.05 -13.62 -3.05
C ASN A 385 -3.29 -13.75 -2.14
N GLU A 386 -3.19 -13.23 -0.93
CA GLU A 386 -4.28 -13.29 0.05
C GLU A 386 -5.32 -12.17 -0.16
N ALA A 387 -4.93 -11.12 -0.91
CA ALA A 387 -5.80 -9.98 -1.17
C ALA A 387 -6.71 -10.13 -2.40
N LEU A 388 -6.57 -11.21 -3.16
CA LEU A 388 -7.40 -11.43 -4.35
C LEU A 388 -8.88 -11.59 -3.99
N GLY A 389 -9.74 -10.94 -4.75
CA GLY A 389 -11.16 -11.23 -4.77
C GLY A 389 -11.47 -12.58 -5.42
N MET A 390 -12.73 -12.87 -5.61
CA MET A 390 -13.21 -14.10 -6.27
C MET A 390 -14.01 -13.74 -7.52
N LEU A 391 -13.71 -14.39 -8.63
CA LEU A 391 -14.47 -14.31 -9.88
C LEU A 391 -15.11 -15.66 -10.17
N GLU A 392 -16.45 -15.72 -10.15
CA GLU A 392 -17.22 -16.93 -10.45
C GLU A 392 -17.50 -16.99 -11.96
N LEU A 393 -17.28 -18.14 -12.59
CA LEU A 393 -17.61 -18.39 -13.99
C LEU A 393 -19.07 -18.89 -14.09
N ARG A 394 -19.93 -18.14 -14.74
CA ARG A 394 -21.34 -18.49 -14.95
C ARG A 394 -21.70 -18.64 -16.41
#